data_dc28134e3fd9aa3e44fc319377b1eae2
#
_entry.id   dc28134e3fd9aa3e44fc319377b1eae2
#
_cell.length_a   1.000
_cell.length_b   1.000
_cell.length_c   1.000
_cell.angle_alpha   90.00
_cell.angle_beta   90.00
_cell.angle_gamma   90.00
#
_symmetry.space_group_name_H-M   'P 1'
#
loop_
_entity.id
_entity.type
_entity.pdbx_description
1 polymer ?
#
loop_
_entity_poly.entity_id
_entity_poly.type
_entity_poly.pdbx_seq_one_letter_code
_entity_poly.pdbx_strand_id
1 'polypeptide(L)'
;CNAAPGWWHEGMYTPDGNAFNQRGAKATMEESFMDIVNFVDARYKTVRKRSARAVTGLSMGGGHTFGISYLYPEVFDYYGLQSAAARVKRNDAQFDAQMARLFNSKPKLYWIGIGKEDFLMQMNNDLRSYLDSHNYPYEYYENDGGHIWRNWRIYLAIFAQRIFKD
;
A
#
# COMPACT_ATOMS: atom_id res chain seq x y z
N CYS A 1 10.03 -5.80 5.62
CA CYS A 1 10.05 -5.86 4.15
C CYS A 1 11.46 -5.58 3.69
N ASN A 2 12.11 -6.56 3.12
CA ASN A 2 13.36 -6.30 2.44
C ASN A 2 12.99 -5.83 1.04
N ALA A 3 13.07 -4.55 0.84
CA ALA A 3 13.27 -4.04 -0.48
C ALA A 3 14.45 -4.82 -1.11
N ALA A 4 14.90 -4.60 -2.27
CA ALA A 4 15.95 -5.34 -2.94
C ALA A 4 17.17 -5.67 -2.06
N PRO A 5 17.98 -6.68 -2.37
CA PRO A 5 19.18 -7.03 -1.60
C PRO A 5 20.12 -5.85 -1.42
N GLY A 6 20.58 -5.60 -0.21
CA GLY A 6 21.56 -4.57 0.11
C GLY A 6 21.02 -3.20 0.51
N TRP A 7 19.72 -3.01 0.55
CA TRP A 7 19.11 -1.70 0.87
C TRP A 7 19.49 -1.15 2.26
N TRP A 8 19.90 -2.00 3.19
CA TRP A 8 20.32 -1.59 4.54
C TRP A 8 21.81 -1.25 4.66
N HIS A 9 22.62 -1.43 3.60
CA HIS A 9 24.06 -1.31 3.73
C HIS A 9 24.62 0.09 3.49
N GLU A 10 24.04 0.87 2.59
CA GLU A 10 24.50 2.25 2.37
C GLU A 10 23.34 3.14 1.89
N GLY A 11 23.08 4.19 2.66
CA GLY A 11 22.20 5.26 2.23
C GLY A 11 20.71 4.93 2.25
N MET A 12 20.23 4.40 3.35
CA MET A 12 18.80 4.23 3.63
C MET A 12 18.00 5.54 3.44
N TYR A 13 18.73 6.66 3.44
CA TYR A 13 18.19 7.99 3.18
C TYR A 13 18.98 8.60 2.04
N THR A 14 18.41 8.60 0.85
CA THR A 14 18.93 9.39 -0.25
C THR A 14 18.61 10.87 -0.03
N PRO A 15 19.44 11.82 -0.53
CA PRO A 15 19.17 13.25 -0.37
C PRO A 15 17.84 13.73 -0.94
N ASP A 16 17.23 12.98 -1.84
CA ASP A 16 15.89 13.21 -2.41
C ASP A 16 14.75 12.71 -1.52
N GLY A 17 15.06 12.16 -0.32
CA GLY A 17 14.08 11.64 0.62
C GLY A 17 13.44 10.33 0.17
N ASN A 18 13.96 9.68 -0.85
CA ASN A 18 13.45 8.42 -1.36
C ASN A 18 14.12 7.23 -0.63
N ALA A 19 13.72 6.99 0.62
CA ALA A 19 14.26 5.93 1.47
C ALA A 19 14.08 4.51 0.87
N PHE A 20 13.32 4.39 -0.21
CA PHE A 20 12.97 3.13 -0.84
C PHE A 20 13.70 2.89 -2.15
N ASN A 21 14.37 3.90 -2.69
CA ASN A 21 15.24 3.73 -3.85
C ASN A 21 16.64 3.37 -3.40
N GLN A 22 17.13 2.31 -3.95
CA GLN A 22 18.46 1.79 -3.60
C GLN A 22 19.51 2.25 -4.60
N ARG A 23 20.68 2.61 -4.08
CA ARG A 23 21.83 2.79 -4.94
C ARG A 23 22.13 1.49 -5.71
N GLY A 24 22.04 1.55 -7.03
CA GLY A 24 22.29 0.41 -7.90
C GLY A 24 21.12 -0.55 -8.12
N ALA A 25 19.99 -0.36 -7.46
CA ALA A 25 18.78 -1.09 -7.81
C ALA A 25 18.22 -0.58 -9.15
N LYS A 26 17.86 -1.51 -10.03
CA LYS A 26 17.29 -1.17 -11.34
C LYS A 26 15.81 -0.81 -11.26
N ALA A 27 15.14 -1.14 -10.14
CA ALA A 27 13.72 -0.91 -9.90
C ALA A 27 13.43 -0.74 -8.41
N THR A 28 12.35 -0.05 -8.07
CA THR A 28 11.84 0.03 -6.69
C THR A 28 11.26 -1.32 -6.25
N MET A 29 10.96 -1.45 -4.95
CA MET A 29 10.27 -2.63 -4.41
C MET A 29 8.90 -2.82 -5.08
N GLU A 30 8.16 -1.75 -5.29
CA GLU A 30 6.86 -1.76 -5.93
C GLU A 30 6.95 -2.19 -7.39
N GLU A 31 7.89 -1.64 -8.15
CA GLU A 31 8.11 -2.01 -9.56
C GLU A 31 8.53 -3.47 -9.73
N SER A 32 9.26 -4.02 -8.75
CA SER A 32 9.69 -5.41 -8.75
C SER A 32 8.63 -6.38 -8.17
N PHE A 33 7.50 -5.86 -7.69
CA PHE A 33 6.54 -6.68 -6.95
C PHE A 33 5.91 -7.77 -7.81
N MET A 34 5.76 -7.53 -9.09
CA MET A 34 5.24 -8.54 -10.02
C MET A 34 6.15 -9.75 -10.17
N ASP A 35 7.45 -9.63 -9.96
CA ASP A 35 8.36 -10.77 -9.95
C ASP A 35 8.03 -11.72 -8.80
N ILE A 36 7.65 -11.16 -7.64
CA ILE A 36 7.20 -11.93 -6.48
C ILE A 36 5.88 -12.64 -6.78
N VAL A 37 4.91 -11.93 -7.36
CA VAL A 37 3.61 -12.52 -7.75
C VAL A 37 3.82 -13.67 -8.72
N ASN A 38 4.60 -13.45 -9.77
CA ASN A 38 4.89 -14.45 -10.80
C ASN A 38 5.64 -15.66 -10.22
N PHE A 39 6.61 -15.42 -9.33
CA PHE A 39 7.33 -16.49 -8.65
C PHE A 39 6.40 -17.36 -7.79
N VAL A 40 5.52 -16.73 -7.01
CA VAL A 40 4.56 -17.45 -6.16
C VAL A 40 3.56 -18.24 -7.02
N ASP A 41 3.01 -17.61 -8.06
CA ASP A 41 2.07 -18.26 -8.98
C ASP A 41 2.68 -19.44 -9.76
N ALA A 42 3.99 -19.41 -10.00
CA ALA A 42 4.70 -20.51 -10.66
C ALA A 42 4.99 -21.69 -9.73
N ARG A 43 5.16 -21.43 -8.43
CA ARG A 43 5.60 -22.43 -7.44
C ARG A 43 4.49 -23.05 -6.61
N TYR A 44 3.39 -22.34 -6.44
CA TYR A 44 2.32 -22.72 -5.53
C TYR A 44 0.97 -22.79 -6.25
N LYS A 45 0.05 -23.57 -5.70
CA LYS A 45 -1.35 -23.63 -6.18
C LYS A 45 -2.09 -22.37 -5.75
N THR A 46 -2.00 -21.32 -6.54
CA THR A 46 -2.69 -20.05 -6.32
C THR A 46 -3.91 -19.91 -7.21
N VAL A 47 -4.88 -19.14 -6.74
CA VAL A 47 -6.01 -18.70 -7.58
C VAL A 47 -5.56 -17.42 -8.31
N ARG A 48 -5.21 -17.56 -9.60
CA ARG A 48 -4.67 -16.49 -10.43
C ARG A 48 -5.75 -15.52 -10.92
N LYS A 49 -6.56 -15.02 -10.00
CA LYS A 49 -7.63 -14.05 -10.28
C LYS A 49 -7.46 -12.86 -9.37
N ARG A 50 -7.68 -11.67 -9.88
CA ARG A 50 -7.68 -10.42 -9.14
C ARG A 50 -8.58 -10.48 -7.89
N SER A 51 -9.79 -11.05 -8.06
CA SER A 51 -10.77 -11.20 -6.98
C SER A 51 -10.35 -12.16 -5.84
N ALA A 52 -9.28 -12.93 -6.04
CA ALA A 52 -8.69 -13.82 -5.03
C ALA A 52 -7.33 -13.32 -4.52
N ARG A 53 -6.99 -12.06 -4.77
CA ARG A 53 -5.73 -11.46 -4.32
C ARG A 53 -5.96 -10.23 -3.47
N ALA A 54 -5.31 -10.21 -2.32
CA ALA A 54 -5.25 -9.07 -1.42
C ALA A 54 -3.78 -8.68 -1.17
N VAL A 55 -3.53 -7.39 -0.98
CA VAL A 55 -2.24 -6.88 -0.53
C VAL A 55 -2.45 -5.96 0.65
N THR A 56 -1.65 -6.13 1.69
CA THR A 56 -1.70 -5.29 2.88
C THR A 56 -0.31 -5.14 3.49
N GLY A 57 -0.11 -4.06 4.20
CA GLY A 57 1.13 -3.80 4.92
C GLY A 57 0.97 -2.72 5.97
N LEU A 58 1.87 -2.73 6.94
CA LEU A 58 1.93 -1.74 8.02
C LEU A 58 3.10 -0.77 7.81
N SER A 59 2.94 0.48 8.22
CA SER A 59 3.98 1.50 8.20
C SER A 59 4.58 1.66 6.79
N MET A 60 5.87 1.36 6.63
CA MET A 60 6.55 1.28 5.33
C MET A 60 5.87 0.29 4.39
N GLY A 61 5.46 -0.89 4.89
CA GLY A 61 4.71 -1.88 4.11
C GLY A 61 3.35 -1.37 3.65
N GLY A 62 2.70 -0.49 4.43
CA GLY A 62 1.51 0.26 4.02
C GLY A 62 1.81 1.22 2.87
N GLY A 63 2.96 1.89 2.90
CA GLY A 63 3.46 2.71 1.79
C GLY A 63 3.71 1.89 0.52
N HIS A 64 4.32 0.71 0.64
CA HIS A 64 4.46 -0.23 -0.48
C HIS A 64 3.10 -0.69 -1.02
N THR A 65 2.15 -1.02 -0.13
CA THR A 65 0.78 -1.37 -0.53
C THR A 65 0.12 -0.24 -1.33
N PHE A 66 0.30 1.01 -0.88
CA PHE A 66 -0.16 2.19 -1.60
C PHE A 66 0.46 2.27 -3.00
N GLY A 67 1.79 2.15 -3.13
CA GLY A 67 2.48 2.15 -4.41
C GLY A 67 2.02 1.04 -5.35
N ILE A 68 1.94 -0.19 -4.86
CA ILE A 68 1.47 -1.37 -5.60
C ILE A 68 0.04 -1.16 -6.11
N SER A 69 -0.82 -0.50 -5.32
CA SER A 69 -2.23 -0.31 -5.68
C SER A 69 -2.42 0.47 -6.98
N TYR A 70 -1.68 1.55 -7.18
CA TYR A 70 -1.82 2.36 -8.40
C TYR A 70 -0.88 1.92 -9.54
N LEU A 71 0.18 1.18 -9.25
CA LEU A 71 1.03 0.59 -10.30
C LEU A 71 0.38 -0.63 -10.94
N TYR A 72 -0.27 -1.48 -10.16
CA TYR A 72 -0.84 -2.76 -10.62
C TYR A 72 -2.31 -2.96 -10.23
N PRO A 73 -3.22 -2.04 -10.61
CA PRO A 73 -4.62 -2.10 -10.21
C PRO A 73 -5.39 -3.31 -10.77
N GLU A 74 -4.83 -3.97 -11.79
CA GLU A 74 -5.39 -5.18 -12.39
C GLU A 74 -5.03 -6.48 -11.67
N VAL A 75 -4.15 -6.41 -10.65
CA VAL A 75 -3.61 -7.62 -9.99
C VAL A 75 -4.36 -7.95 -8.70
N PHE A 76 -4.82 -6.94 -7.97
CA PHE A 76 -5.46 -7.09 -6.67
C PHE A 76 -6.83 -6.42 -6.63
N ASP A 77 -7.76 -6.98 -5.84
CA ASP A 77 -9.06 -6.36 -5.57
C ASP A 77 -9.18 -5.82 -4.14
N TYR A 78 -8.24 -6.17 -3.27
CA TYR A 78 -8.29 -5.79 -1.86
C TYR A 78 -6.96 -5.17 -1.44
N TYR A 79 -7.03 -3.95 -0.93
CA TYR A 79 -5.88 -3.18 -0.47
C TYR A 79 -6.07 -2.77 0.98
N GLY A 80 -5.11 -3.10 1.84
CA GLY A 80 -5.13 -2.77 3.27
C GLY A 80 -3.92 -1.91 3.67
N LEU A 81 -4.15 -0.63 3.91
CA LEU A 81 -3.15 0.34 4.32
C LEU A 81 -3.21 0.50 5.85
N GLN A 82 -2.22 -0.06 6.55
CA GLN A 82 -2.19 -0.05 8.02
C GLN A 82 -1.12 0.94 8.50
N SER A 83 -1.52 2.03 9.16
CA SER A 83 -0.59 3.10 9.59
C SER A 83 0.40 3.44 8.47
N ALA A 84 -0.11 3.70 7.28
CA ALA A 84 0.69 3.67 6.06
C ALA A 84 1.55 4.90 5.87
N ALA A 85 2.81 4.72 5.47
CA ALA A 85 3.67 5.76 4.94
C ALA A 85 3.29 6.10 3.48
N ALA A 86 2.03 6.46 3.27
CA ALA A 86 1.42 6.66 1.95
C ALA A 86 1.49 8.13 1.51
N ARG A 87 2.53 8.49 0.81
CA ARG A 87 2.76 9.87 0.36
C ARG A 87 2.03 10.18 -0.95
N VAL A 88 1.06 11.07 -0.91
CA VAL A 88 0.39 11.62 -2.10
C VAL A 88 1.36 12.52 -2.87
N LYS A 89 1.46 12.31 -4.16
CA LYS A 89 2.25 13.16 -5.07
C LYS A 89 1.36 14.29 -5.60
N ARG A 90 1.47 15.47 -4.98
CA ARG A 90 0.66 16.64 -5.38
C ARG A 90 1.18 17.21 -6.70
N ASN A 91 0.27 17.66 -7.57
CA ASN A 91 0.56 18.26 -8.87
C ASN A 91 1.36 17.33 -9.81
N ASP A 92 1.14 16.01 -9.70
CA ASP A 92 1.74 14.99 -10.54
C ASP A 92 0.64 14.34 -11.41
N ALA A 93 0.54 14.77 -12.65
CA ALA A 93 -0.47 14.28 -13.58
C ALA A 93 -0.36 12.78 -13.87
N GLN A 94 0.85 12.21 -13.80
CA GLN A 94 1.05 10.77 -13.95
C GLN A 94 0.48 10.02 -12.75
N PHE A 95 0.73 10.51 -11.55
CA PHE A 95 0.15 9.94 -10.33
C PHE A 95 -1.38 10.02 -10.35
N ASP A 96 -1.94 11.18 -10.72
CA ASP A 96 -3.39 11.35 -10.81
C ASP A 96 -4.01 10.38 -11.83
N ALA A 97 -3.38 10.20 -12.99
CA ALA A 97 -3.83 9.23 -14.00
C ALA A 97 -3.76 7.77 -13.49
N GLN A 98 -2.72 7.42 -12.72
CA GLN A 98 -2.57 6.10 -12.13
C GLN A 98 -3.65 5.84 -11.06
N MET A 99 -3.93 6.82 -10.20
CA MET A 99 -5.00 6.72 -9.20
C MET A 99 -6.38 6.62 -9.86
N ALA A 100 -6.63 7.39 -10.90
CA ALA A 100 -7.86 7.27 -11.68
C ALA A 100 -8.01 5.87 -12.29
N ARG A 101 -6.94 5.29 -12.84
CA ARG A 101 -6.94 3.91 -13.36
C ARG A 101 -7.28 2.90 -12.26
N LEU A 102 -6.69 3.05 -11.07
CA LEU A 102 -6.99 2.20 -9.91
C LEU A 102 -8.49 2.22 -9.59
N PHE A 103 -9.07 3.38 -9.37
CA PHE A 103 -10.47 3.47 -8.93
C PHE A 103 -11.47 3.19 -10.06
N ASN A 104 -11.14 3.48 -11.32
CA ASN A 104 -11.92 3.04 -12.47
C ASN A 104 -11.94 1.50 -12.63
N SER A 105 -10.92 0.81 -12.13
CA SER A 105 -10.89 -0.66 -12.09
C SER A 105 -11.82 -1.25 -11.02
N LYS A 106 -12.42 -0.42 -10.17
CA LYS A 106 -13.37 -0.76 -9.11
C LYS A 106 -12.83 -1.86 -8.16
N PRO A 107 -11.77 -1.58 -7.38
CA PRO A 107 -11.32 -2.53 -6.37
C PRO A 107 -12.46 -2.85 -5.40
N LYS A 108 -12.56 -4.09 -4.95
CA LYS A 108 -13.60 -4.52 -4.00
C LYS A 108 -13.42 -3.90 -2.62
N LEU A 109 -12.19 -3.60 -2.23
CA LEU A 109 -11.89 -2.94 -0.97
C LEU A 109 -10.61 -2.11 -1.06
N TYR A 110 -10.71 -0.85 -0.68
CA TYR A 110 -9.59 0.02 -0.37
C TYR A 110 -9.73 0.46 1.09
N TRP A 111 -8.92 -0.12 1.98
CA TRP A 111 -9.09 0.02 3.43
C TRP A 111 -7.89 0.74 4.05
N ILE A 112 -8.17 1.69 4.95
CA ILE A 112 -7.16 2.47 5.65
C ILE A 112 -7.43 2.37 7.15
N GLY A 113 -6.43 1.93 7.92
CA GLY A 113 -6.50 1.89 9.38
C GLY A 113 -5.33 2.60 10.03
N ILE A 114 -5.62 3.47 11.03
CA ILE A 114 -4.59 4.25 11.74
C ILE A 114 -5.03 4.59 13.16
N GLY A 115 -4.05 4.77 14.07
CA GLY A 115 -4.28 5.24 15.42
C GLY A 115 -4.26 6.78 15.51
N LYS A 116 -5.07 7.36 16.38
CA LYS A 116 -5.18 8.82 16.57
C LYS A 116 -3.85 9.50 16.91
N GLU A 117 -3.02 8.82 17.69
CA GLU A 117 -1.71 9.31 18.13
C GLU A 117 -0.55 8.80 17.23
N ASP A 118 -0.86 8.22 16.06
CA ASP A 118 0.16 7.75 15.14
C ASP A 118 0.86 8.93 14.46
N PHE A 119 2.18 8.92 14.45
CA PHE A 119 2.97 9.99 13.84
C PHE A 119 2.76 10.10 12.31
N LEU A 120 2.21 9.07 11.67
CA LEU A 120 1.82 9.10 10.26
C LEU A 120 0.38 9.60 10.04
N MET A 121 -0.32 10.04 11.09
CA MET A 121 -1.71 10.51 10.99
C MET A 121 -1.86 11.61 9.93
N GLN A 122 -0.98 12.61 9.91
CA GLN A 122 -1.06 13.69 8.92
C GLN A 122 -0.94 13.16 7.49
N MET A 123 -0.03 12.22 7.25
CA MET A 123 0.15 11.62 5.91
C MET A 123 -1.09 10.82 5.47
N ASN A 124 -1.74 10.13 6.40
CA ASN A 124 -2.98 9.40 6.12
C ASN A 124 -4.17 10.36 5.92
N ASN A 125 -4.22 11.48 6.63
CA ASN A 125 -5.21 12.53 6.39
C ASN A 125 -5.02 13.19 5.01
N ASP A 126 -3.78 13.42 4.58
CA ASP A 126 -3.48 13.92 3.24
C ASP A 126 -3.96 12.94 2.16
N LEU A 127 -3.74 11.64 2.35
CA LEU A 127 -4.27 10.60 1.45
C LEU A 127 -5.80 10.61 1.42
N ARG A 128 -6.46 10.61 2.58
CA ARG A 128 -7.92 10.65 2.65
C ARG A 128 -8.49 11.88 1.97
N SER A 129 -7.93 13.06 2.24
CA SER A 129 -8.33 14.32 1.58
C SER A 129 -8.19 14.25 0.05
N TYR A 130 -7.13 13.58 -0.44
CA TYR A 130 -6.96 13.34 -1.86
C TYR A 130 -8.06 12.40 -2.40
N LEU A 131 -8.33 11.28 -1.73
CA LEU A 131 -9.37 10.34 -2.13
C LEU A 131 -10.76 11.01 -2.12
N ASP A 132 -11.08 11.76 -1.08
CA ASP A 132 -12.36 12.49 -0.95
C ASP A 132 -12.54 13.53 -2.06
N SER A 133 -11.47 14.29 -2.40
CA SER A 133 -11.53 15.31 -3.45
C SER A 133 -11.80 14.74 -4.86
N HIS A 134 -11.49 13.46 -5.07
CA HIS A 134 -11.73 12.75 -6.32
C HIS A 134 -12.95 11.81 -6.27
N ASN A 135 -13.68 11.79 -5.16
CA ASN A 135 -14.79 10.86 -4.91
C ASN A 135 -14.39 9.37 -5.05
N TYR A 136 -13.17 9.02 -4.66
CA TYR A 136 -12.68 7.65 -4.68
C TYR A 136 -13.16 6.90 -3.42
N PRO A 137 -13.83 5.75 -3.56
CA PRO A 137 -14.37 5.03 -2.42
C PRO A 137 -13.29 4.33 -1.62
N TYR A 138 -13.36 4.45 -0.30
CA TYR A 138 -12.50 3.70 0.64
C TYR A 138 -13.23 3.47 1.96
N GLU A 139 -12.77 2.49 2.74
CA GLU A 139 -13.18 2.31 4.13
C GLU A 139 -12.09 2.83 5.07
N TYR A 140 -12.50 3.50 6.13
CA TYR A 140 -11.60 4.06 7.12
C TYR A 140 -11.89 3.51 8.51
N TYR A 141 -10.84 3.17 9.23
CA TYR A 141 -10.90 2.76 10.61
C TYR A 141 -9.87 3.54 11.44
N GLU A 142 -10.32 4.12 12.54
CA GLU A 142 -9.50 4.84 13.49
C GLU A 142 -9.75 4.34 14.90
N ASN A 143 -8.71 4.21 15.70
CA ASN A 143 -8.80 3.86 17.11
C ASN A 143 -7.79 4.68 17.94
N ASP A 144 -7.85 4.55 19.24
CA ASP A 144 -6.88 5.16 20.15
C ASP A 144 -5.51 4.48 20.05
N GLY A 145 -4.47 5.23 20.37
CA GLY A 145 -3.09 4.81 20.35
C GLY A 145 -2.34 5.16 19.06
N GLY A 146 -1.04 4.95 19.11
CA GLY A 146 -0.11 5.37 18.06
C GLY A 146 0.37 4.21 17.18
N HIS A 147 1.60 4.34 16.71
CA HIS A 147 2.29 3.43 15.80
C HIS A 147 2.79 2.16 16.52
N ILE A 148 1.87 1.29 16.94
CA ILE A 148 2.15 0.18 17.85
C ILE A 148 1.53 -1.15 17.40
N TRP A 149 2.17 -2.25 17.78
CA TRP A 149 1.76 -3.62 17.44
C TRP A 149 0.33 -3.97 17.85
N ARG A 150 -0.16 -3.43 18.98
CA ARG A 150 -1.55 -3.64 19.41
C ARG A 150 -2.53 -3.20 18.31
N ASN A 151 -2.33 -2.02 17.74
CA ASN A 151 -3.18 -1.45 16.71
C ASN A 151 -3.11 -2.25 15.41
N TRP A 152 -1.90 -2.63 14.97
CA TRP A 152 -1.72 -3.39 13.74
C TRP A 152 -2.35 -4.78 13.78
N ARG A 153 -2.37 -5.45 14.95
CA ARG A 153 -3.11 -6.71 15.12
C ARG A 153 -4.61 -6.52 14.94
N ILE A 154 -5.15 -5.42 15.47
CA ILE A 154 -6.56 -5.05 15.29
C ILE A 154 -6.85 -4.78 13.82
N TYR A 155 -6.01 -3.99 13.15
CA TYR A 155 -6.17 -3.66 11.73
C TYR A 155 -6.13 -4.90 10.84
N LEU A 156 -5.17 -5.78 11.08
CA LEU A 156 -5.08 -7.03 10.32
C LEU A 156 -6.33 -7.89 10.52
N ALA A 157 -6.84 -8.01 11.75
CA ALA A 157 -8.04 -8.78 12.04
C ALA A 157 -9.28 -8.18 11.35
N ILE A 158 -9.44 -6.85 11.38
CA ILE A 158 -10.56 -6.16 10.71
C ILE A 158 -10.44 -6.35 9.19
N PHE A 159 -9.28 -6.09 8.61
CA PHE A 159 -9.06 -6.24 7.17
C PHE A 159 -9.28 -7.68 6.70
N ALA A 160 -8.74 -8.67 7.41
CA ALA A 160 -8.90 -10.09 7.07
C ALA A 160 -10.37 -10.55 7.05
N GLN A 161 -11.21 -9.95 7.90
CA GLN A 161 -12.65 -10.25 7.91
C GLN A 161 -13.42 -9.61 6.76
N ARG A 162 -12.80 -8.75 5.95
CA ARG A 162 -13.45 -8.02 4.86
C ARG A 162 -13.07 -8.49 3.47
N ILE A 163 -12.00 -9.28 3.36
CA ILE A 163 -11.53 -9.79 2.08
C ILE A 163 -12.17 -11.14 1.72
N PHE A 164 -12.26 -11.42 0.41
CA PHE A 164 -12.74 -12.69 -0.15
C PHE A 164 -14.18 -13.06 0.26
N LYS A 165 -14.97 -12.05 0.57
CA LYS A 165 -16.42 -12.25 0.72
C LYS A 165 -17.09 -12.02 -0.63
N ASP A 166 -17.98 -12.92 -0.97
CA ASP A 166 -18.81 -12.85 -2.17
C ASP A 166 -19.84 -11.72 -2.07
#